data_3ccae64901a0b1ee8563e5797e8b40cd
#
_entry.id   3ccae64901a0b1ee8563e5797e8b40cd
#
_cell.length_a   1.000
_cell.length_b   1.000
_cell.length_c   1.000
_cell.angle_alpha   90.00
_cell.angle_beta   90.00
_cell.angle_gamma   90.00
#
_symmetry.space_group_name_H-M   'P 1'
#
loop_
_entity.id
_entity.type
_entity.pdbx_description
1 polymer ?
#
loop_
_entity_poly.entity_id
_entity_poly.type
_entity_poly.pdbx_seq_one_letter_code
_entity_poly.pdbx_strand_id
1 'polypeptide(L)'
;MIKTLLFGSNGFLGSHLQSKLDGEVIGVNIRQQNWQENIPDDANVFINCIGKAHDHNGTATEHDFYFANYELVKVLFEEFLKSNAQIFIHISSIAAVEENERKEVLTENSVGNPQSHYGKSKKAAEEYLLKQSLPSGKK
;
A
#
# COMPACT_ATOMS: atom_id res chain seq x y z
N MET A 1 19.79 7.89 11.39
CA MET A 1 19.42 6.60 10.74
C MET A 1 17.97 6.67 10.32
N ILE A 2 17.65 6.20 9.10
CA ILE A 2 16.26 6.19 8.61
C ILE A 2 15.49 5.08 9.33
N LYS A 3 14.33 5.42 9.88
CA LYS A 3 13.39 4.49 10.51
C LYS A 3 12.18 4.29 9.62
N THR A 4 12.01 3.07 9.12
CA THR A 4 10.95 2.68 8.19
C THR A 4 9.93 1.78 8.87
N LEU A 5 8.65 2.16 8.78
CA LEU A 5 7.54 1.28 9.15
C LEU A 5 7.06 0.50 7.93
N LEU A 6 7.07 -0.81 8.04
CA LEU A 6 6.72 -1.73 6.97
C LEU A 6 5.40 -2.44 7.30
N PHE A 7 4.34 -2.05 6.62
CA PHE A 7 3.02 -2.64 6.74
C PHE A 7 2.90 -3.81 5.77
N GLY A 8 2.49 -4.98 6.25
CA GLY A 8 2.49 -6.22 5.48
C GLY A 8 3.85 -6.94 5.45
N SER A 9 4.67 -6.73 6.49
CA SER A 9 6.03 -7.30 6.62
C SER A 9 6.08 -8.84 6.55
N ASN A 10 4.99 -9.53 6.88
CA ASN A 10 4.91 -11.00 6.80
C ASN A 10 4.51 -11.53 5.42
N GLY A 11 4.15 -10.64 4.48
CA GLY A 11 3.83 -11.01 3.11
C GLY A 11 5.06 -11.27 2.25
N PHE A 12 4.86 -11.77 1.03
CA PHE A 12 5.94 -12.10 0.10
C PHE A 12 6.91 -10.93 -0.12
N LEU A 13 6.39 -9.77 -0.54
CA LEU A 13 7.21 -8.58 -0.79
C LEU A 13 7.74 -7.98 0.52
N GLY A 14 6.87 -7.83 1.53
CA GLY A 14 7.24 -7.22 2.80
C GLY A 14 8.37 -7.94 3.52
N SER A 15 8.34 -9.26 3.59
CA SER A 15 9.41 -10.05 4.22
C SER A 15 10.75 -9.89 3.49
N HIS A 16 10.69 -9.78 2.16
CA HIS A 16 11.87 -9.53 1.35
C HIS A 16 12.45 -8.13 1.59
N LEU A 17 11.60 -7.11 1.57
CA LEU A 17 12.02 -5.73 1.84
C LEU A 17 12.60 -5.57 3.24
N GLN A 18 12.01 -6.22 4.25
CA GLN A 18 12.49 -6.16 5.63
C GLN A 18 13.96 -6.59 5.76
N SER A 19 14.40 -7.53 4.92
CA SER A 19 15.78 -8.03 4.92
C SER A 19 16.75 -7.23 4.05
N LYS A 20 16.25 -6.29 3.22
CA LYS A 20 17.05 -5.61 2.20
C LYS A 20 17.12 -4.09 2.38
N LEU A 21 16.17 -3.50 3.08
CA LEU A 21 16.20 -2.06 3.34
C LEU A 21 17.28 -1.70 4.36
N ASP A 22 17.97 -0.60 4.10
CA ASP A 22 18.92 -0.03 5.04
C ASP A 22 18.22 0.75 6.16
N GLY A 23 18.87 0.84 7.31
CA GLY A 23 18.35 1.53 8.47
C GLY A 23 17.58 0.62 9.43
N GLU A 24 16.73 1.22 10.24
CA GLU A 24 15.85 0.50 11.17
C GLU A 24 14.51 0.20 10.48
N VAL A 25 14.19 -1.07 10.27
CA VAL A 25 12.94 -1.50 9.63
C VAL A 25 12.06 -2.21 10.65
N ILE A 26 10.91 -1.61 10.94
CA ILE A 26 9.93 -2.13 11.90
C ILE A 26 8.71 -2.65 11.14
N GLY A 27 8.47 -3.96 11.23
CA GLY A 27 7.25 -4.58 10.73
C GLY A 27 6.06 -4.25 11.63
N VAL A 28 5.02 -3.65 11.06
CA VAL A 28 3.81 -3.29 11.80
C VAL A 28 2.68 -4.26 11.47
N ASN A 29 2.17 -4.92 12.51
CA ASN A 29 1.01 -5.81 12.38
C ASN A 29 -0.29 -5.08 12.69
N ILE A 30 -1.00 -4.65 11.66
CA ILE A 30 -2.27 -3.89 11.81
C ILE A 30 -3.45 -4.74 12.30
N ARG A 31 -3.29 -6.06 12.48
CA ARG A 31 -4.29 -6.92 13.11
C ARG A 31 -4.24 -6.86 14.63
N GLN A 32 -3.17 -6.33 15.20
CA GLN A 32 -3.09 -6.07 16.63
C GLN A 32 -4.00 -4.91 17.00
N GLN A 33 -4.70 -5.04 18.12
CA GLN A 33 -5.46 -3.94 18.69
C GLN A 33 -4.52 -2.78 19.04
N ASN A 34 -4.95 -1.56 18.75
CA ASN A 34 -4.18 -0.33 19.04
C ASN A 34 -2.79 -0.28 18.40
N TRP A 35 -2.61 -0.90 17.22
CA TRP A 35 -1.33 -0.88 16.51
C TRP A 35 -0.82 0.55 16.23
N GLN A 36 -1.72 1.52 16.14
CA GLN A 36 -1.40 2.93 15.93
C GLN A 36 -0.56 3.53 17.08
N GLU A 37 -0.78 3.06 18.30
CA GLU A 37 -0.02 3.49 19.49
C GLU A 37 1.45 3.04 19.44
N ASN A 38 1.76 2.07 18.59
CA ASN A 38 3.12 1.57 18.38
C ASN A 38 3.87 2.29 17.27
N ILE A 39 3.30 3.34 16.67
CA ILE A 39 4.00 4.17 15.69
C ILE A 39 4.98 5.07 16.43
N PRO A 40 6.31 4.92 16.23
CA PRO A 40 7.28 5.75 16.91
C PRO A 40 7.26 7.18 16.36
N ASP A 41 7.44 8.16 17.24
CA ASP A 41 7.46 9.58 16.87
C ASP A 41 8.59 9.95 15.91
N ASP A 42 9.67 9.16 15.88
CA ASP A 42 10.83 9.33 15.03
C ASP A 42 10.79 8.49 13.73
N ALA A 43 9.63 7.93 13.39
CA ALA A 43 9.44 7.28 12.10
C ALA A 43 9.63 8.28 10.94
N ASN A 44 10.35 7.84 9.89
CA ASN A 44 10.62 8.67 8.72
C ASN A 44 9.81 8.25 7.49
N VAL A 45 9.61 6.95 7.32
CA VAL A 45 9.02 6.36 6.11
C VAL A 45 7.95 5.33 6.47
N PHE A 46 6.81 5.39 5.79
CA PHE A 46 5.80 4.34 5.78
C PHE A 46 5.85 3.63 4.43
N ILE A 47 5.96 2.31 4.44
CA ILE A 47 5.86 1.48 3.24
C ILE A 47 4.68 0.52 3.39
N ASN A 48 3.69 0.66 2.52
CA ASN A 48 2.53 -0.21 2.49
C ASN A 48 2.68 -1.31 1.45
N CYS A 49 2.92 -2.54 1.93
CA CYS A 49 2.92 -3.78 1.15
C CYS A 49 1.67 -4.64 1.40
N ILE A 50 0.69 -4.14 2.15
CA ILE A 50 -0.56 -4.87 2.38
C ILE A 50 -1.33 -4.93 1.06
N GLY A 51 -1.82 -6.11 0.75
CA GLY A 51 -2.69 -6.32 -0.40
C GLY A 51 -3.20 -7.74 -0.47
N LYS A 52 -4.38 -7.90 -1.07
CA LYS A 52 -4.97 -9.18 -1.42
C LYS A 52 -4.94 -9.31 -2.95
N ALA A 53 -4.06 -10.17 -3.46
CA ALA A 53 -3.88 -10.38 -4.90
C ALA A 53 -4.59 -11.65 -5.40
N HIS A 54 -4.72 -12.67 -4.54
CA HIS A 54 -5.21 -13.99 -4.92
C HIS A 54 -6.39 -14.43 -4.06
N ASP A 55 -7.23 -15.24 -4.66
CA ASP A 55 -8.32 -15.94 -4.02
C ASP A 55 -8.12 -17.44 -4.20
N HIS A 56 -7.25 -18.02 -3.38
CA HIS A 56 -6.87 -19.42 -3.45
C HIS A 56 -8.03 -20.39 -3.20
N ASN A 57 -9.05 -19.94 -2.46
CA ASN A 57 -10.19 -20.78 -2.09
C ASN A 57 -11.43 -20.52 -2.95
N GLY A 58 -11.40 -19.54 -3.87
CA GLY A 58 -12.55 -19.15 -4.69
C GLY A 58 -13.72 -18.55 -3.90
N THR A 59 -13.46 -18.05 -2.68
CA THR A 59 -14.49 -17.53 -1.76
C THR A 59 -14.40 -16.03 -1.52
N ALA A 60 -13.35 -15.37 -2.01
CA ALA A 60 -13.16 -13.94 -1.83
C ALA A 60 -14.19 -13.14 -2.61
N THR A 61 -14.77 -12.17 -1.94
CA THR A 61 -15.75 -11.24 -2.51
C THR A 61 -15.07 -9.95 -2.99
N GLU A 62 -15.78 -9.15 -3.77
CA GLU A 62 -15.35 -7.80 -4.11
C GLU A 62 -14.99 -6.99 -2.86
N HIS A 63 -15.81 -7.10 -1.81
CA HIS A 63 -15.56 -6.43 -0.53
C HIS A 63 -14.21 -6.80 0.09
N ASP A 64 -13.80 -8.06 0.03
CA ASP A 64 -12.51 -8.51 0.58
C ASP A 64 -11.32 -7.86 -0.12
N PHE A 65 -11.39 -7.71 -1.44
CA PHE A 65 -10.36 -7.01 -2.21
C PHE A 65 -10.34 -5.51 -1.91
N TYR A 66 -11.50 -4.85 -1.89
CA TYR A 66 -11.57 -3.41 -1.59
C TYR A 66 -11.18 -3.11 -0.16
N PHE A 67 -11.53 -3.94 0.80
CA PHE A 67 -11.10 -3.77 2.19
C PHE A 67 -9.57 -3.80 2.30
N ALA A 68 -8.92 -4.85 1.79
CA ALA A 68 -7.48 -5.02 1.91
C ALA A 68 -6.68 -4.00 1.06
N ASN A 69 -7.13 -3.70 -0.16
CA ASN A 69 -6.37 -2.94 -1.14
C ASN A 69 -6.73 -1.46 -1.20
N TYR A 70 -7.85 -1.04 -0.61
CA TYR A 70 -8.33 0.34 -0.64
C TYR A 70 -8.63 0.89 0.76
N GLU A 71 -9.52 0.27 1.55
CA GLU A 71 -9.89 0.82 2.86
C GLU A 71 -8.72 0.87 3.83
N LEU A 72 -7.91 -0.19 3.89
CA LEU A 72 -6.71 -0.19 4.72
C LEU A 72 -5.66 0.82 4.26
N VAL A 73 -5.57 1.11 2.97
CA VAL A 73 -4.67 2.16 2.46
C VAL A 73 -5.07 3.52 3.01
N LYS A 74 -6.37 3.82 3.04
CA LYS A 74 -6.87 5.08 3.63
C LYS A 74 -6.50 5.19 5.10
N VAL A 75 -6.72 4.13 5.88
CA VAL A 75 -6.38 4.10 7.32
C VAL A 75 -4.88 4.35 7.52
N LEU A 76 -4.02 3.66 6.78
CA LEU A 76 -2.56 3.84 6.88
C LEU A 76 -2.13 5.24 6.49
N PHE A 77 -2.74 5.79 5.44
CA PHE A 77 -2.43 7.14 4.98
C PHE A 77 -2.87 8.21 5.99
N GLU A 78 -4.01 8.05 6.64
CA GLU A 78 -4.46 8.93 7.71
C GLU A 78 -3.50 8.91 8.91
N GLU A 79 -3.00 7.73 9.31
CA GLU A 79 -1.98 7.64 10.36
C GLU A 79 -0.64 8.26 9.93
N PHE A 80 -0.26 8.09 8.66
CA PHE A 80 0.90 8.79 8.11
C PHE A 80 0.76 10.31 8.23
N LEU A 81 -0.41 10.87 7.89
CA LEU A 81 -0.65 12.31 7.99
C LEU A 81 -0.53 12.85 9.43
N LYS A 82 -0.92 12.05 10.42
CA LYS A 82 -0.81 12.39 11.85
C LYS A 82 0.60 12.24 12.40
N SER A 83 1.42 11.39 11.80
CA SER A 83 2.79 11.07 12.25
C SER A 83 3.80 12.15 11.82
N ASN A 84 5.02 12.06 12.35
CA ASN A 84 6.16 12.87 11.89
C ASN A 84 6.85 12.33 10.63
N ALA A 85 6.44 11.16 10.13
CA ALA A 85 7.00 10.58 8.92
C ALA A 85 6.80 11.50 7.70
N GLN A 86 7.78 11.53 6.82
CA GLN A 86 7.80 12.44 5.68
C GLN A 86 7.47 11.74 4.36
N ILE A 87 7.61 10.42 4.29
CA ILE A 87 7.46 9.66 3.05
C ILE A 87 6.44 8.54 3.24
N PHE A 88 5.44 8.46 2.36
CA PHE A 88 4.51 7.35 2.24
C PHE A 88 4.69 6.65 0.90
N ILE A 89 5.08 5.40 0.93
CA ILE A 89 5.26 4.57 -0.26
C ILE A 89 4.15 3.53 -0.31
N HIS A 90 3.33 3.57 -1.35
CA HIS A 90 2.30 2.57 -1.61
C HIS A 90 2.73 1.65 -2.75
N ILE A 91 2.74 0.35 -2.48
CA ILE A 91 3.01 -0.65 -3.52
C ILE A 91 1.71 -0.99 -4.24
N SER A 92 1.61 -0.55 -5.48
CA SER A 92 0.49 -0.87 -6.35
C SER A 92 0.81 -2.09 -7.24
N SER A 93 0.18 -2.19 -8.39
CA SER A 93 0.33 -3.30 -9.33
C SER A 93 0.04 -2.82 -10.74
N ILE A 94 0.69 -3.44 -11.72
CA ILE A 94 0.32 -3.24 -13.14
C ILE A 94 -1.14 -3.60 -13.41
N ALA A 95 -1.73 -4.50 -12.62
CA ALA A 95 -3.14 -4.85 -12.70
C ALA A 95 -4.10 -3.67 -12.46
N ALA A 96 -3.64 -2.59 -11.82
CA ALA A 96 -4.40 -1.35 -11.69
C ALA A 96 -4.59 -0.62 -13.03
N VAL A 97 -3.73 -0.88 -13.99
CA VAL A 97 -3.76 -0.29 -15.33
C VAL A 97 -4.37 -1.27 -16.33
N GLU A 98 -3.81 -2.45 -16.46
CA GLU A 98 -4.21 -3.44 -17.45
C GLU A 98 -3.90 -4.86 -16.99
N GLU A 99 -4.83 -5.78 -17.22
CA GLU A 99 -4.72 -7.20 -16.86
C GLU A 99 -4.69 -8.10 -18.09
N ASN A 100 -5.02 -7.56 -19.25
CA ASN A 100 -5.06 -8.29 -20.51
C ASN A 100 -3.82 -7.98 -21.36
N GLU A 101 -3.51 -8.86 -22.29
CA GLU A 101 -2.46 -8.62 -23.27
C GLU A 101 -2.78 -7.37 -24.13
N ARG A 102 -1.81 -6.49 -24.25
CA ARG A 102 -1.86 -5.31 -25.11
C ARG A 102 -0.71 -5.32 -26.09
N LYS A 103 -0.96 -4.74 -27.26
CA LYS A 103 0.09 -4.50 -28.26
C LYS A 103 0.91 -3.25 -27.95
N GLU A 104 0.37 -2.36 -27.14
CA GLU A 104 1.00 -1.09 -26.79
C GLU A 104 1.79 -1.19 -25.49
N VAL A 105 2.88 -0.46 -25.41
CA VAL A 105 3.67 -0.32 -24.19
C VAL A 105 2.87 0.52 -23.17
N LEU A 106 2.74 0.01 -21.94
CA LEU A 106 2.14 0.75 -20.85
C LEU A 106 3.14 1.76 -20.29
N THR A 107 2.66 2.96 -20.03
CA THR A 107 3.39 4.06 -19.40
C THR A 107 2.59 4.63 -18.23
N GLU A 108 3.18 5.54 -17.49
CA GLU A 108 2.53 6.27 -16.39
C GLU A 108 1.30 7.08 -16.88
N ASN A 109 1.24 7.40 -18.15
CA ASN A 109 0.13 8.14 -18.77
C ASN A 109 -0.95 7.22 -19.37
N SER A 110 -0.75 5.91 -19.33
CA SER A 110 -1.75 4.97 -19.85
C SER A 110 -3.02 5.00 -19.01
N VAL A 111 -4.17 5.05 -19.70
CA VAL A 111 -5.48 5.02 -19.02
C VAL A 111 -5.74 3.62 -18.51
N GLY A 112 -5.92 3.49 -17.19
CA GLY A 112 -6.22 2.22 -16.56
C GLY A 112 -7.66 1.77 -16.79
N ASN A 113 -7.82 0.50 -17.18
CA ASN A 113 -9.13 -0.15 -17.35
C ASN A 113 -9.11 -1.58 -16.76
N PRO A 114 -8.85 -1.75 -15.45
CA PRO A 114 -8.84 -3.05 -14.81
C PRO A 114 -10.21 -3.73 -14.84
N GLN A 115 -10.23 -5.05 -14.99
CA GLN A 115 -11.46 -5.83 -15.03
C GLN A 115 -11.70 -6.60 -13.74
N SER A 116 -10.65 -7.11 -13.10
CA SER A 116 -10.75 -7.87 -11.86
C SER A 116 -11.03 -6.99 -10.65
N HIS A 117 -11.58 -7.58 -9.59
CA HIS A 117 -11.73 -6.91 -8.29
C HIS A 117 -10.39 -6.47 -7.72
N TYR A 118 -9.33 -7.26 -7.94
CA TYR A 118 -7.97 -6.91 -7.56
C TYR A 118 -7.50 -5.62 -8.25
N GLY A 119 -7.50 -5.60 -9.57
CA GLY A 119 -7.04 -4.43 -10.34
C GLY A 119 -7.87 -3.18 -10.03
N LYS A 120 -9.20 -3.31 -9.96
CA LYS A 120 -10.10 -2.20 -9.61
C LYS A 120 -9.83 -1.64 -8.22
N SER A 121 -9.61 -2.49 -7.22
CA SER A 121 -9.32 -2.06 -5.85
C SER A 121 -7.94 -1.40 -5.74
N LYS A 122 -6.93 -1.89 -6.47
CA LYS A 122 -5.60 -1.26 -6.53
C LYS A 122 -5.67 0.10 -7.21
N LYS A 123 -6.40 0.22 -8.32
CA LYS A 123 -6.62 1.50 -9.00
C LYS A 123 -7.34 2.51 -8.10
N ALA A 124 -8.37 2.08 -7.37
CA ALA A 124 -9.08 2.95 -6.43
C ALA A 124 -8.14 3.53 -5.36
N ALA A 125 -7.20 2.74 -4.85
CA ALA A 125 -6.19 3.20 -3.90
C ALA A 125 -5.24 4.24 -4.51
N GLU A 126 -4.76 4.02 -5.73
CA GLU A 126 -3.93 4.99 -6.46
C GLU A 126 -4.67 6.33 -6.64
N GLU A 127 -5.91 6.26 -7.13
CA GLU A 127 -6.73 7.46 -7.36
C GLU A 127 -7.02 8.22 -6.06
N TYR A 128 -7.25 7.50 -4.95
CA TYR A 128 -7.42 8.11 -3.64
C TYR A 128 -6.16 8.87 -3.22
N LEU A 129 -5.00 8.22 -3.27
CA LEU A 129 -3.73 8.81 -2.83
C LEU A 129 -3.33 10.02 -3.69
N LEU A 130 -3.49 9.93 -5.01
CA LEU A 130 -3.13 11.00 -5.95
C LEU A 130 -4.02 12.25 -5.81
N LYS A 131 -5.23 12.13 -5.26
CA LYS A 131 -6.13 13.25 -5.00
C LYS A 131 -5.84 13.98 -3.68
N GLN A 132 -4.99 13.42 -2.82
CA GLN A 132 -4.72 14.01 -1.52
C GLN A 132 -3.78 15.21 -1.63
N SER A 133 -4.09 16.25 -0.87
CA SER A 133 -3.17 17.37 -0.65
C SER A 133 -2.25 17.02 0.52
N LEU A 134 -0.94 17.08 0.28
CA LEU A 134 0.04 16.78 1.32
C LEU A 134 0.48 18.04 2.05
N PRO A 135 0.62 17.99 3.38
CA PRO A 135 1.28 19.04 4.14
C PRO A 135 2.72 19.26 3.67
N SER A 136 3.24 20.47 3.90
CA SER A 136 4.64 20.78 3.59
C SER A 136 5.59 19.79 4.24
N GLY A 137 6.56 19.28 3.47
CA GLY A 137 7.54 18.29 3.93
C GLY A 137 7.12 16.83 3.83
N LYS A 138 5.85 16.53 3.48
CA LYS A 138 5.40 15.17 3.20
C LYS A 138 5.39 14.86 1.69
N LYS A 139 5.66 13.59 1.37
CA LYS A 139 5.72 13.07 -0.01
C LYS A 139 4.98 11.75 -0.12
#